data_202366fc04e59258aaf78b33404f396a
#
_entry.id   202366fc04e59258aaf78b33404f396a
#
_cell.length_a   1.000
_cell.length_b   1.000
_cell.length_c   1.000
_cell.angle_alpha   90.00
_cell.angle_beta   90.00
_cell.angle_gamma   90.00
#
_symmetry.space_group_name_H-M   'P 1'
#
loop_
_entity.id
_entity.type
_entity.pdbx_description
1 polymer ?
#
loop_
_entity_poly.entity_id
_entity_poly.type
_entity_poly.pdbx_seq_one_letter_code
_entity_poly.pdbx_strand_id
1 'polypeptide(L)'
;LCRSEYKVEKSAREKIALFCNVPSTHVIEGKEVKSIYEVPLVFNQQKLGQLIADRLQLIHSPKIARLEQFLHRFKHPKFEVTIAMCGKYTELPDAYKSVLEAFVHAGVENNARVNIKWIRMEEISNDKKINSVFSDVDGILLLPGFGSRGSEGKILTCKHAREKNIPFLGICLGLQCAVIELS
;
A
#
# COMPACT_ATOMS: atom_id res chain seq x y z
N LEU A 1 15.59 0.05 19.94
CA LEU A 1 14.54 -0.78 19.31
C LEU A 1 15.12 -2.14 18.92
N CYS A 2 14.45 -3.24 19.32
CA CYS A 2 14.84 -4.61 19.00
C CYS A 2 13.77 -5.24 18.12
N ARG A 3 14.05 -5.42 16.82
CA ARG A 3 13.18 -6.19 15.94
C ARG A 3 13.31 -7.68 16.23
N SER A 4 12.20 -8.37 16.41
CA SER A 4 12.18 -9.81 16.63
C SER A 4 10.86 -10.42 16.16
N GLU A 5 10.90 -11.67 15.72
CA GLU A 5 9.70 -12.47 15.42
C GLU A 5 8.97 -12.86 16.70
N TYR A 6 9.73 -13.14 17.75
CA TYR A 6 9.24 -13.63 19.03
C TYR A 6 9.39 -12.55 20.11
N LYS A 7 8.63 -12.72 21.19
CA LYS A 7 8.72 -11.86 22.37
C LYS A 7 10.15 -11.89 22.92
N VAL A 8 10.72 -10.71 23.17
CA VAL A 8 12.05 -10.60 23.80
C VAL A 8 11.95 -10.98 25.28
N GLU A 9 12.61 -12.06 25.65
CA GLU A 9 12.64 -12.52 27.04
C GLU A 9 13.33 -11.53 27.98
N LYS A 10 12.96 -11.61 29.27
CA LYS A 10 13.49 -10.71 30.29
C LYS A 10 15.03 -10.72 30.35
N SER A 11 15.64 -11.91 30.32
CA SER A 11 17.10 -12.08 30.34
C SER A 11 17.79 -11.43 29.14
N ALA A 12 17.22 -11.58 27.93
CA ALA A 12 17.74 -10.94 26.73
C ALA A 12 17.58 -9.42 26.79
N ARG A 13 16.43 -8.93 27.28
CA ARG A 13 16.19 -7.50 27.50
C ARG A 13 17.19 -6.88 28.47
N GLU A 14 17.49 -7.55 29.59
CA GLU A 14 18.48 -7.11 30.58
C GLU A 14 19.90 -7.07 30.00
N LYS A 15 20.29 -8.09 29.22
CA LYS A 15 21.58 -8.08 28.50
C LYS A 15 21.68 -6.92 27.51
N ILE A 16 20.66 -6.69 26.70
CA ILE A 16 20.65 -5.57 25.75
C ILE A 16 20.77 -4.25 26.51
N ALA A 17 20.02 -4.07 27.58
CA ALA A 17 20.08 -2.88 28.44
C ALA A 17 21.47 -2.63 29.00
N LEU A 18 22.10 -3.68 29.46
CA LEU A 18 23.47 -3.62 30.00
C LEU A 18 24.48 -3.19 28.93
N PHE A 19 24.50 -3.86 27.78
CA PHE A 19 25.46 -3.55 26.71
C PHE A 19 25.20 -2.20 26.03
N CYS A 20 23.94 -1.74 26.00
CA CYS A 20 23.57 -0.44 25.45
C CYS A 20 23.64 0.69 26.49
N ASN A 21 23.99 0.40 27.74
CA ASN A 21 24.01 1.35 28.84
C ASN A 21 22.71 2.16 28.99
N VAL A 22 21.58 1.47 28.97
CA VAL A 22 20.23 2.04 29.11
C VAL A 22 19.42 1.24 30.14
N PRO A 23 18.42 1.83 30.80
CA PRO A 23 17.47 1.06 31.60
C PRO A 23 16.75 -0.02 30.77
N SER A 24 16.44 -1.15 31.38
CA SER A 24 15.71 -2.24 30.68
C SER A 24 14.33 -1.82 30.18
N THR A 25 13.72 -0.83 30.81
CA THR A 25 12.46 -0.19 30.37
C THR A 25 12.60 0.58 29.04
N HIS A 26 13.83 0.96 28.66
CA HIS A 26 14.13 1.66 27.41
C HIS A 26 14.46 0.69 26.25
N VAL A 27 14.48 -0.61 26.50
CA VAL A 27 14.60 -1.63 25.47
C VAL A 27 13.21 -1.91 24.90
N ILE A 28 12.92 -1.30 23.76
CA ILE A 28 11.62 -1.38 23.10
C ILE A 28 11.62 -2.52 22.08
N GLU A 29 10.64 -3.36 22.16
CA GLU A 29 10.45 -4.51 21.29
C GLU A 29 9.66 -4.12 20.03
N GLY A 30 10.28 -4.32 18.88
CA GLY A 30 9.63 -4.20 17.55
C GLY A 30 9.21 -5.56 17.06
N LYS A 31 8.20 -6.17 17.71
CA LYS A 31 7.67 -7.47 17.29
C LYS A 31 7.09 -7.40 15.88
N GLU A 32 7.27 -8.46 15.10
CA GLU A 32 6.62 -8.58 13.79
C GLU A 32 5.10 -8.59 13.91
N VAL A 33 4.45 -7.87 13.03
CA VAL A 33 3.00 -7.68 12.97
C VAL A 33 2.49 -7.96 11.56
N LYS A 34 1.19 -8.22 11.42
CA LYS A 34 0.59 -8.53 10.11
C LYS A 34 0.59 -7.35 9.14
N SER A 35 0.57 -6.13 9.68
CA SER A 35 0.58 -4.91 8.89
C SER A 35 1.48 -3.86 9.52
N ILE A 36 2.24 -3.13 8.70
CA ILE A 36 3.08 -2.00 9.16
C ILE A 36 2.28 -0.95 9.91
N TYR A 37 1.00 -0.81 9.61
CA TYR A 37 0.09 0.11 10.29
C TYR A 37 -0.17 -0.25 11.77
N GLU A 38 0.12 -1.48 12.20
CA GLU A 38 0.01 -1.91 13.60
C GLU A 38 1.25 -1.50 14.43
N VAL A 39 2.40 -1.26 13.80
CA VAL A 39 3.67 -0.96 14.48
C VAL A 39 3.55 0.24 15.44
N PRO A 40 2.92 1.37 15.07
CA PRO A 40 2.78 2.49 16.00
C PRO A 40 1.97 2.15 17.26
N LEU A 41 1.00 1.24 17.18
CA LEU A 41 0.25 0.79 18.36
C LEU A 41 1.12 -0.07 19.27
N VAL A 42 1.92 -0.98 18.70
CA VAL A 42 2.89 -1.79 19.46
C VAL A 42 3.88 -0.90 20.22
N PHE A 43 4.35 0.16 19.60
CA PHE A 43 5.26 1.12 20.24
C PHE A 43 4.54 1.99 21.28
N ASN A 44 3.30 2.38 21.02
CA ASN A 44 2.51 3.15 21.98
C ASN A 44 2.22 2.35 23.25
N GLN A 45 1.92 1.05 23.15
CA GLN A 45 1.74 0.15 24.30
C GLN A 45 2.99 0.08 25.19
N GLN A 46 4.16 0.20 24.60
CA GLN A 46 5.45 0.24 25.31
C GLN A 46 5.88 1.66 25.72
N LYS A 47 5.01 2.65 25.55
CA LYS A 47 5.25 4.06 25.91
C LYS A 47 6.48 4.68 25.22
N LEU A 48 6.85 4.21 24.02
CA LEU A 48 8.03 4.71 23.30
C LEU A 48 7.97 6.23 23.08
N GLY A 49 6.80 6.74 22.67
CA GLY A 49 6.61 8.19 22.47
C GLY A 49 6.85 9.00 23.74
N GLN A 50 6.35 8.52 24.89
CA GLN A 50 6.59 9.16 26.18
C GLN A 50 8.07 9.14 26.56
N LEU A 51 8.75 8.00 26.41
CA LEU A 51 10.18 7.89 26.70
C LEU A 51 11.03 8.86 25.87
N ILE A 52 10.68 9.03 24.60
CA ILE A 52 11.38 9.99 23.73
C ILE A 52 11.07 11.43 24.17
N ALA A 53 9.81 11.73 24.44
CA ALA A 53 9.40 13.06 24.86
C ALA A 53 10.05 13.49 26.17
N ASP A 54 10.07 12.60 27.16
CA ASP A 54 10.74 12.85 28.45
C ASP A 54 12.25 13.12 28.27
N ARG A 55 12.89 12.34 27.41
CA ARG A 55 14.32 12.52 27.11
C ARG A 55 14.64 13.84 26.41
N LEU A 56 13.73 14.29 25.54
CA LEU A 56 13.88 15.53 24.75
C LEU A 56 13.19 16.74 25.42
N GLN A 57 12.60 16.56 26.60
CA GLN A 57 11.82 17.60 27.30
C GLN A 57 10.68 18.17 26.46
N LEU A 58 9.98 17.29 25.72
CA LEU A 58 8.86 17.64 24.89
C LEU A 58 7.53 17.23 25.53
N ILE A 59 6.47 17.95 25.18
CA ILE A 59 5.09 17.55 25.55
C ILE A 59 4.68 16.37 24.67
N HIS A 60 4.20 15.28 25.27
CA HIS A 60 3.68 14.12 24.58
C HIS A 60 2.17 14.02 24.73
N SER A 61 1.46 14.06 23.60
CA SER A 61 0.02 13.85 23.53
C SER A 61 -0.31 12.99 22.32
N PRO A 62 -0.31 11.66 22.45
CA PRO A 62 -0.52 10.75 21.32
C PRO A 62 -1.97 10.82 20.82
N LYS A 63 -2.16 11.01 19.51
CA LYS A 63 -3.47 10.98 18.84
C LYS A 63 -3.70 9.61 18.21
N ILE A 64 -3.79 8.57 19.03
CA ILE A 64 -3.89 7.17 18.58
C ILE A 64 -5.26 6.82 18.03
N ALA A 65 -6.34 7.46 18.47
CA ALA A 65 -7.72 7.14 18.08
C ALA A 65 -7.95 7.10 16.55
N ARG A 66 -7.31 8.01 15.79
CA ARG A 66 -7.41 8.00 14.31
C ARG A 66 -6.77 6.76 13.71
N LEU A 67 -5.64 6.31 14.24
CA LEU A 67 -4.95 5.10 13.79
C LEU A 67 -5.74 3.85 14.15
N GLU A 68 -6.35 3.81 15.33
CA GLU A 68 -7.22 2.69 15.75
C GLU A 68 -8.44 2.58 14.84
N GLN A 69 -9.08 3.69 14.50
CA GLN A 69 -10.18 3.73 13.54
C GLN A 69 -9.75 3.27 12.15
N PHE A 70 -8.58 3.72 11.67
CA PHE A 70 -8.01 3.28 10.40
C PHE A 70 -7.81 1.76 10.40
N LEU A 71 -7.15 1.22 11.43
CA LEU A 71 -6.89 -0.22 11.56
C LEU A 71 -8.17 -1.05 11.68
N HIS A 72 -9.18 -0.53 12.37
CA HIS A 72 -10.47 -1.19 12.45
C HIS A 72 -11.10 -1.34 11.06
N ARG A 73 -11.17 -0.26 10.27
CA ARG A 73 -11.69 -0.30 8.88
C ARG A 73 -10.82 -1.18 7.98
N PHE A 74 -9.50 -1.09 8.10
CA PHE A 74 -8.55 -1.92 7.35
C PHE A 74 -8.78 -3.42 7.56
N LYS A 75 -9.06 -3.83 8.80
CA LYS A 75 -9.30 -5.23 9.16
C LYS A 75 -10.71 -5.72 8.84
N HIS A 76 -11.67 -4.81 8.77
CA HIS A 76 -13.09 -5.11 8.57
C HIS A 76 -13.69 -4.31 7.39
N PRO A 77 -13.21 -4.52 6.17
CA PRO A 77 -13.79 -3.90 4.98
C PRO A 77 -15.23 -4.40 4.77
N LYS A 78 -16.11 -3.53 4.30
CA LYS A 78 -17.51 -3.87 3.99
C LYS A 78 -17.70 -4.36 2.57
N PHE A 79 -16.79 -3.96 1.68
CA PHE A 79 -16.82 -4.24 0.25
C PHE A 79 -15.46 -4.76 -0.21
N GLU A 80 -15.45 -5.36 -1.38
CA GLU A 80 -14.23 -5.67 -2.12
C GLU A 80 -14.36 -5.10 -3.52
N VAL A 81 -13.27 -4.55 -4.02
CA VAL A 81 -13.17 -4.05 -5.40
C VAL A 81 -11.88 -4.56 -6.01
N THR A 82 -11.93 -4.86 -7.30
CA THR A 82 -10.77 -5.32 -8.06
C THR A 82 -10.32 -4.21 -9.00
N ILE A 83 -9.08 -3.75 -8.84
CA ILE A 83 -8.47 -2.74 -9.70
C ILE A 83 -7.41 -3.40 -10.58
N ALA A 84 -7.58 -3.26 -11.90
CA ALA A 84 -6.58 -3.65 -12.86
C ALA A 84 -5.41 -2.64 -12.83
N MET A 85 -4.24 -3.06 -12.35
CA MET A 85 -3.00 -2.29 -12.46
C MET A 85 -2.28 -2.65 -13.75
N CYS A 86 -2.39 -1.77 -14.72
CA CYS A 86 -1.92 -1.96 -16.09
C CYS A 86 -0.54 -1.30 -16.27
N GLY A 87 0.50 -2.09 -16.45
CA GLY A 87 1.85 -1.55 -16.51
C GLY A 87 2.87 -2.43 -17.21
N LYS A 88 4.13 -1.99 -17.13
CA LYS A 88 5.28 -2.63 -17.75
C LYS A 88 6.06 -3.53 -16.77
N TYR A 89 6.14 -3.11 -15.50
CA TYR A 89 6.95 -3.76 -14.47
C TYR A 89 6.09 -4.52 -13.45
N THR A 90 5.11 -5.26 -13.94
CA THR A 90 4.14 -5.97 -13.10
C THR A 90 4.75 -7.10 -12.27
N GLU A 91 5.98 -7.54 -12.60
CA GLU A 91 6.74 -8.55 -11.84
C GLU A 91 7.55 -7.94 -10.67
N LEU A 92 7.61 -6.60 -10.58
CA LEU A 92 8.31 -5.88 -9.53
C LEU A 92 7.33 -4.99 -8.75
N PRO A 93 6.49 -5.57 -7.86
CA PRO A 93 5.48 -4.82 -7.10
C PRO A 93 6.08 -3.66 -6.29
N ASP A 94 7.33 -3.79 -5.84
CA ASP A 94 8.01 -2.75 -5.08
C ASP A 94 8.21 -1.45 -5.87
N ALA A 95 8.30 -1.51 -7.20
CA ALA A 95 8.35 -0.32 -8.06
C ALA A 95 7.08 0.55 -7.94
N TYR A 96 5.98 -0.05 -7.49
CA TYR A 96 4.68 0.62 -7.33
C TYR A 96 4.21 0.68 -5.88
N LYS A 97 5.13 0.54 -4.93
CA LYS A 97 4.79 0.47 -3.50
C LYS A 97 3.93 1.65 -3.03
N SER A 98 4.25 2.88 -3.46
CA SER A 98 3.48 4.07 -3.12
C SER A 98 2.04 4.02 -3.65
N VAL A 99 1.84 3.45 -4.85
CA VAL A 99 0.51 3.29 -5.45
C VAL A 99 -0.29 2.23 -4.69
N LEU A 100 0.35 1.11 -4.33
CA LEU A 100 -0.28 0.07 -3.53
C LEU A 100 -0.72 0.60 -2.15
N GLU A 101 0.14 1.37 -1.49
CA GLU A 101 -0.22 2.00 -0.22
C GLU A 101 -1.33 3.06 -0.38
N ALA A 102 -1.35 3.79 -1.50
CA ALA A 102 -2.44 4.71 -1.80
C ALA A 102 -3.79 3.97 -1.93
N PHE A 103 -3.81 2.79 -2.54
CA PHE A 103 -5.00 1.94 -2.58
C PHE A 103 -5.42 1.44 -1.19
N VAL A 104 -4.47 1.11 -0.31
CA VAL A 104 -4.79 0.77 1.09
C VAL A 104 -5.50 1.94 1.77
N HIS A 105 -4.96 3.15 1.66
CA HIS A 105 -5.57 4.33 2.27
C HIS A 105 -6.95 4.66 1.68
N ALA A 106 -7.07 4.65 0.36
CA ALA A 106 -8.34 4.88 -0.33
C ALA A 106 -9.38 3.81 0.05
N GLY A 107 -8.96 2.54 0.09
CA GLY A 107 -9.82 1.44 0.49
C GLY A 107 -10.34 1.61 1.92
N VAL A 108 -9.47 1.96 2.87
CA VAL A 108 -9.86 2.19 4.26
C VAL A 108 -10.88 3.34 4.39
N GLU A 109 -10.66 4.45 3.69
CA GLU A 109 -11.62 5.57 3.72
C GLU A 109 -12.98 5.21 3.11
N ASN A 110 -13.01 4.33 2.13
CA ASN A 110 -14.23 3.86 1.48
C ASN A 110 -14.78 2.55 2.07
N ASN A 111 -14.24 2.04 3.18
CA ASN A 111 -14.57 0.75 3.80
C ASN A 111 -14.46 -0.44 2.82
N ALA A 112 -13.56 -0.36 1.86
CA ALA A 112 -13.34 -1.36 0.82
C ALA A 112 -11.96 -2.01 0.96
N ARG A 113 -11.87 -3.31 0.64
CA ARG A 113 -10.61 -3.97 0.32
C ARG A 113 -10.36 -3.82 -1.18
N VAL A 114 -9.18 -3.35 -1.52
CA VAL A 114 -8.76 -3.24 -2.92
C VAL A 114 -7.93 -4.46 -3.28
N ASN A 115 -8.44 -5.28 -4.17
CA ASN A 115 -7.74 -6.40 -4.77
C ASN A 115 -7.03 -5.90 -6.03
N ILE A 116 -5.76 -6.25 -6.21
CA ILE A 116 -4.96 -5.80 -7.35
C ILE A 116 -4.85 -6.92 -8.37
N LYS A 117 -5.30 -6.65 -9.59
CA LYS A 117 -5.10 -7.51 -10.75
C LYS A 117 -4.02 -6.91 -11.65
N TRP A 118 -2.84 -7.52 -11.67
CA TRP A 118 -1.73 -7.07 -12.50
C TRP A 118 -1.93 -7.45 -13.96
N ILE A 119 -1.80 -6.49 -14.87
CA ILE A 119 -1.95 -6.71 -16.30
C ILE A 119 -0.75 -6.15 -17.06
N ARG A 120 -0.10 -6.99 -17.84
CA ARG A 120 0.99 -6.60 -18.73
C ARG A 120 0.43 -6.02 -20.01
N MET A 121 0.80 -4.81 -20.33
CA MET A 121 0.29 -4.13 -21.53
C MET A 121 0.77 -4.74 -22.84
N GLU A 122 1.90 -5.42 -22.84
CA GLU A 122 2.42 -6.15 -24.00
C GLU A 122 1.53 -7.34 -24.41
N GLU A 123 0.72 -7.83 -23.48
CA GLU A 123 -0.17 -8.96 -23.74
C GLU A 123 -1.50 -8.54 -24.36
N ILE A 124 -1.82 -7.25 -24.32
CA ILE A 124 -3.05 -6.71 -24.90
C ILE A 124 -2.81 -6.38 -26.37
N SER A 125 -3.29 -7.24 -27.26
CA SER A 125 -3.06 -7.14 -28.71
C SER A 125 -4.32 -6.97 -29.55
N ASN A 126 -5.51 -7.23 -28.99
CA ASN A 126 -6.78 -7.14 -29.72
C ASN A 126 -8.00 -7.08 -28.79
N ASP A 127 -9.16 -6.72 -29.35
CA ASP A 127 -10.41 -6.53 -28.64
C ASP A 127 -10.95 -7.80 -27.95
N LYS A 128 -10.71 -8.98 -28.50
CA LYS A 128 -11.17 -10.23 -27.87
C LYS A 128 -10.41 -10.49 -26.57
N LYS A 129 -9.12 -10.28 -26.59
CA LYS A 129 -8.26 -10.48 -25.40
C LYS A 129 -8.57 -9.46 -24.32
N ILE A 130 -8.79 -8.20 -24.69
CA ILE A 130 -9.10 -7.12 -23.74
C ILE A 130 -10.40 -7.38 -22.99
N ASN A 131 -11.45 -7.82 -23.67
CA ASN A 131 -12.73 -8.12 -23.02
C ASN A 131 -12.59 -9.22 -21.96
N SER A 132 -11.80 -10.26 -22.22
CA SER A 132 -11.61 -11.36 -21.25
C SER A 132 -10.73 -10.94 -20.07
N VAL A 133 -9.72 -10.10 -20.32
CA VAL A 133 -8.77 -9.65 -19.27
C VAL A 133 -9.43 -8.70 -18.29
N PHE A 134 -10.35 -7.85 -18.75
CA PHE A 134 -11.02 -6.84 -17.91
C PHE A 134 -12.45 -7.21 -17.48
N SER A 135 -12.87 -8.47 -17.67
CA SER A 135 -14.25 -8.90 -17.37
C SER A 135 -14.64 -8.85 -15.89
N ASP A 136 -13.67 -8.92 -15.00
CA ASP A 136 -13.83 -9.06 -13.56
C ASP A 136 -13.16 -7.91 -12.78
N VAL A 137 -13.07 -6.72 -13.38
CA VAL A 137 -12.47 -5.54 -12.71
C VAL A 137 -13.49 -4.42 -12.55
N ASP A 138 -13.39 -3.74 -11.42
CA ASP A 138 -14.25 -2.60 -11.07
C ASP A 138 -13.61 -1.25 -11.47
N GLY A 139 -12.32 -1.25 -11.81
CA GLY A 139 -11.61 -0.05 -12.25
C GLY A 139 -10.26 -0.37 -12.88
N ILE A 140 -9.75 0.57 -13.65
CA ILE A 140 -8.47 0.45 -14.34
C ILE A 140 -7.54 1.58 -13.94
N LEU A 141 -6.34 1.22 -13.48
CA LEU A 141 -5.23 2.14 -13.29
C LEU A 141 -4.14 1.88 -14.32
N LEU A 142 -3.93 2.84 -15.20
CA LEU A 142 -2.87 2.78 -16.19
C LEU A 142 -1.61 3.45 -15.63
N LEU A 143 -0.61 2.62 -15.35
CA LEU A 143 0.61 2.99 -14.64
C LEU A 143 1.59 3.78 -15.51
N PRO A 144 2.47 4.59 -14.90
CA PRO A 144 3.57 5.26 -15.60
C PRO A 144 4.55 4.22 -16.19
N GLY A 145 5.36 4.66 -17.13
CA GLY A 145 6.44 3.87 -17.72
C GLY A 145 6.80 4.35 -19.11
N PHE A 146 8.06 4.71 -19.31
CA PHE A 146 8.57 5.23 -20.58
C PHE A 146 8.80 4.15 -21.64
N GLY A 147 8.82 4.56 -22.91
CA GLY A 147 9.15 3.75 -24.08
C GLY A 147 7.91 3.21 -24.81
N SER A 148 8.11 2.81 -26.07
CA SER A 148 7.06 2.37 -26.99
C SER A 148 6.46 1.00 -26.67
N ARG A 149 7.18 0.16 -25.92
CA ARG A 149 6.72 -1.20 -25.59
C ARG A 149 5.44 -1.17 -24.76
N GLY A 150 4.38 -1.81 -25.29
CA GLY A 150 3.05 -1.86 -24.68
C GLY A 150 2.20 -0.60 -24.85
N SER A 151 2.63 0.40 -25.65
CA SER A 151 1.88 1.65 -25.88
C SER A 151 0.54 1.37 -26.58
N GLU A 152 0.51 0.49 -27.58
CA GLU A 152 -0.74 0.10 -28.25
C GLU A 152 -1.72 -0.54 -27.27
N GLY A 153 -1.27 -1.47 -26.43
CA GLY A 153 -2.09 -2.07 -25.39
C GLY A 153 -2.64 -1.04 -24.40
N LYS A 154 -1.88 0.00 -24.08
CA LYS A 154 -2.34 1.11 -23.23
C LYS A 154 -3.46 1.92 -23.91
N ILE A 155 -3.31 2.27 -25.18
CA ILE A 155 -4.33 3.00 -25.95
C ILE A 155 -5.62 2.16 -26.08
N LEU A 156 -5.49 0.87 -26.40
CA LEU A 156 -6.63 -0.05 -26.43
C LEU A 156 -7.33 -0.16 -25.08
N THR A 157 -6.57 -0.14 -23.99
CA THR A 157 -7.12 -0.17 -22.62
C THR A 157 -7.89 1.11 -22.31
N CYS A 158 -7.41 2.29 -22.74
CA CYS A 158 -8.14 3.55 -22.60
C CYS A 158 -9.48 3.50 -23.37
N LYS A 159 -9.45 3.05 -24.62
CA LYS A 159 -10.65 2.85 -25.45
C LYS A 159 -11.64 1.92 -24.76
N HIS A 160 -11.19 0.77 -24.30
CA HIS A 160 -12.03 -0.21 -23.62
C HIS A 160 -12.68 0.37 -22.36
N ALA A 161 -11.90 1.08 -21.51
CA ALA A 161 -12.43 1.73 -20.31
C ALA A 161 -13.53 2.73 -20.65
N ARG A 162 -13.33 3.56 -21.67
CA ARG A 162 -14.31 4.55 -22.14
C ARG A 162 -15.58 3.90 -22.71
N GLU A 163 -15.43 2.93 -23.59
CA GLU A 163 -16.56 2.26 -24.25
C GLU A 163 -17.40 1.41 -23.30
N LYS A 164 -16.78 0.84 -22.26
CA LYS A 164 -17.43 0.03 -21.23
C LYS A 164 -17.83 0.79 -19.98
N ASN A 165 -17.56 2.10 -19.93
CA ASN A 165 -17.78 2.95 -18.75
C ASN A 165 -17.13 2.40 -17.48
N ILE A 166 -15.92 1.81 -17.60
CA ILE A 166 -15.14 1.34 -16.44
C ILE A 166 -14.39 2.54 -15.86
N PRO A 167 -14.46 2.78 -14.54
CA PRO A 167 -13.68 3.80 -13.87
C PRO A 167 -12.20 3.71 -14.24
N PHE A 168 -11.60 4.83 -14.64
CA PHE A 168 -10.25 4.86 -15.21
C PHE A 168 -9.41 5.99 -14.61
N LEU A 169 -8.16 5.69 -14.31
CA LEU A 169 -7.14 6.67 -13.96
C LEU A 169 -5.85 6.38 -14.73
N GLY A 170 -5.34 7.36 -15.44
CA GLY A 170 -4.04 7.30 -16.13
C GLY A 170 -3.00 8.16 -15.43
N ILE A 171 -1.87 7.58 -15.03
CA ILE A 171 -0.75 8.30 -14.43
C ILE A 171 0.36 8.52 -15.46
N CYS A 172 0.83 9.78 -15.64
CA CYS A 172 1.92 10.15 -16.53
C CYS A 172 1.65 9.66 -17.99
N LEU A 173 2.38 8.65 -18.47
CA LEU A 173 2.15 8.08 -19.79
C LEU A 173 0.71 7.52 -19.94
N GLY A 174 0.10 7.07 -18.86
CA GLY A 174 -1.30 6.61 -18.87
C GLY A 174 -2.27 7.73 -19.25
N LEU A 175 -2.07 8.95 -18.74
CA LEU A 175 -2.83 10.13 -19.14
C LEU A 175 -2.59 10.46 -20.62
N GLN A 176 -1.31 10.43 -21.06
CA GLN A 176 -0.97 10.71 -22.47
C GLN A 176 -1.64 9.72 -23.44
N CYS A 177 -1.66 8.42 -23.08
CA CYS A 177 -2.36 7.41 -23.88
C CYS A 177 -3.88 7.65 -23.94
N ALA A 178 -4.50 8.13 -22.87
CA ALA A 178 -5.91 8.49 -22.88
C ALA A 178 -6.18 9.70 -23.79
N VAL A 179 -5.31 10.69 -23.81
CA VAL A 179 -5.42 11.84 -24.73
C VAL A 179 -5.26 11.40 -26.17
N ILE A 180 -4.30 10.53 -26.47
CA ILE A 180 -4.10 9.98 -27.84
C ILE A 180 -5.31 9.18 -28.30
N GLU A 181 -5.95 8.43 -27.41
CA GLU A 181 -7.13 7.62 -27.75
C GLU A 181 -8.33 8.51 -28.10
N LEU A 182 -8.45 9.66 -27.43
CA LEU A 182 -9.57 10.61 -27.64
C LEU A 182 -9.39 11.53 -28.86
N SER A 183 -8.18 11.65 -29.42
CA SER A 183 -7.87 12.54 -30.54
C SER A 183 -8.05 11.85 -31.89
#